data_ce7308733c2785bfdb47587d3b1ffe6b
#
_entry.id   ce7308733c2785bfdb47587d3b1ffe6b
#
_cell.length_a   1.000
_cell.length_b   1.000
_cell.length_c   1.000
_cell.angle_alpha   90.00
_cell.angle_beta   90.00
_cell.angle_gamma   90.00
#
_symmetry.space_group_name_H-M   'P 1'
#
loop_
_entity.id
_entity.type
_entity.pdbx_description
1 polymer ?
#
loop_
_entity_poly.entity_id
_entity_poly.type
_entity_poly.pdbx_seq_one_letter_code
_entity_poly.pdbx_strand_id
1 'polypeptide(L)'
;FIKSLIRIQGIALILLIGIFSILFYLSGKELWIFDFMGHYIPNVFSEVTGGREQGFFLVQRLYIFLVGLSLCTLSVANMERLPNWNYCHRKMYVAGGIFGGLALLAVIGVFCSFHENIKTRSFYSACQEKYEKTPEVRVVSHDIELRRAGDSLYMKSHLVLVNEGKYPCSTFTFYLNPGLRVDSLWEGCQQVAFLREGQILSIDRRLCAGDSVSLQLEYSGKIDERICYLDVADDVYSSFKVFPGGLPYRFARCYAYVGDDFMLLTPESIWYPVTSPPVVTSRDVVMRGMYFTRYTLRVVGEKDRVVISQGKCLREKDSRLFDAGHALPALSVCMGNYERKYLKDAGTLYEIYCFKGHD
;
A
#
# COMPACT_ATOMS: atom_id res chain seq x y z
N PHE A 1 -13.58 15.43 -34.57
CA PHE A 1 -13.50 14.11 -35.23
C PHE A 1 -14.88 13.58 -35.62
N ILE A 2 -15.85 13.45 -34.67
CA ILE A 2 -17.20 12.94 -34.96
C ILE A 2 -17.86 13.78 -36.06
N LYS A 3 -17.74 15.11 -35.98
CA LYS A 3 -18.30 16.03 -37.00
C LYS A 3 -17.57 15.93 -38.33
N SER A 4 -16.31 15.52 -38.37
CA SER A 4 -15.57 15.32 -39.62
C SER A 4 -15.95 14.01 -40.35
N LEU A 5 -16.52 13.04 -39.59
CA LEU A 5 -17.02 11.77 -40.13
C LEU A 5 -18.49 11.84 -40.50
N ILE A 6 -19.32 12.56 -39.75
CA ILE A 6 -20.77 12.59 -39.87
C ILE A 6 -21.19 13.99 -40.33
N ARG A 7 -21.68 14.07 -41.56
CA ARG A 7 -22.09 15.35 -42.20
C ARG A 7 -23.37 15.94 -41.56
N ILE A 8 -24.24 15.10 -40.99
CA ILE A 8 -25.51 15.51 -40.37
C ILE A 8 -25.22 16.00 -38.95
N GLN A 9 -25.37 17.33 -38.76
CA GLN A 9 -25.02 17.98 -37.48
C GLN A 9 -25.82 17.44 -36.29
N GLY A 10 -27.11 17.15 -36.44
CA GLY A 10 -27.96 16.62 -35.36
C GLY A 10 -27.50 15.23 -34.91
N ILE A 11 -27.14 14.32 -35.81
CA ILE A 11 -26.66 13.00 -35.49
C ILE A 11 -25.29 13.10 -34.79
N ALA A 12 -24.39 13.94 -35.28
CA ALA A 12 -23.09 14.16 -34.65
C ALA A 12 -23.20 14.67 -33.20
N LEU A 13 -24.16 15.57 -32.96
CA LEU A 13 -24.42 16.11 -31.60
C LEU A 13 -24.96 15.03 -30.64
N ILE A 14 -25.96 14.24 -31.13
CA ILE A 14 -26.53 13.14 -30.29
C ILE A 14 -25.45 12.11 -29.93
N LEU A 15 -24.61 11.72 -30.90
CA LEU A 15 -23.52 10.81 -30.63
C LEU A 15 -22.50 11.38 -29.67
N LEU A 16 -22.16 12.67 -29.76
CA LEU A 16 -21.23 13.33 -28.83
C LEU A 16 -21.79 13.37 -27.40
N ILE A 17 -23.07 13.70 -27.24
CA ILE A 17 -23.73 13.67 -25.93
C ILE A 17 -23.78 12.24 -25.38
N GLY A 18 -24.10 11.25 -26.23
CA GLY A 18 -24.13 9.84 -25.83
C GLY A 18 -22.78 9.35 -25.37
N ILE A 19 -21.71 9.61 -26.13
CA ILE A 19 -20.33 9.25 -25.74
C ILE A 19 -19.94 9.95 -24.45
N PHE A 20 -20.21 11.26 -24.32
CA PHE A 20 -19.89 12.00 -23.10
C PHE A 20 -20.62 11.43 -21.87
N SER A 21 -21.91 11.09 -22.00
CA SER A 21 -22.69 10.48 -20.92
C SER A 21 -22.16 9.11 -20.52
N ILE A 22 -21.76 8.27 -21.48
CA ILE A 22 -21.13 6.97 -21.22
C ILE A 22 -19.79 7.16 -20.51
N LEU A 23 -18.93 8.04 -21.00
CA LEU A 23 -17.62 8.32 -20.39
C LEU A 23 -17.76 8.88 -18.97
N PHE A 24 -18.75 9.76 -18.75
CA PHE A 24 -19.06 10.30 -17.43
C PHE A 24 -19.54 9.19 -16.48
N TYR A 25 -20.40 8.28 -16.95
CA TYR A 25 -20.87 7.15 -16.16
C TYR A 25 -19.72 6.18 -15.82
N LEU A 26 -18.76 5.99 -16.73
CA LEU A 26 -17.61 5.13 -16.54
C LEU A 26 -16.46 5.79 -15.75
N SER A 27 -16.46 7.13 -15.59
CA SER A 27 -15.33 7.85 -15.01
C SER A 27 -14.96 7.41 -13.61
N GLY A 28 -15.93 6.99 -12.78
CA GLY A 28 -15.71 6.45 -11.43
C GLY A 28 -15.61 4.93 -11.35
N LYS A 29 -15.54 4.25 -12.52
CA LYS A 29 -15.51 2.79 -12.64
C LYS A 29 -14.29 2.37 -13.47
N GLU A 30 -14.12 1.08 -13.62
CA GLU A 30 -13.16 0.49 -14.55
C GLU A 30 -11.74 1.09 -14.46
N LEU A 31 -11.17 1.03 -13.25
CA LEU A 31 -9.76 1.41 -13.02
C LEU A 31 -9.45 2.87 -13.37
N TRP A 32 -10.45 3.76 -13.39
CA TRP A 32 -10.34 5.21 -13.70
C TRP A 32 -9.76 5.53 -15.09
N ILE A 33 -9.73 4.58 -15.97
CA ILE A 33 -9.26 4.79 -17.36
C ILE A 33 -10.05 5.91 -18.01
N PHE A 34 -11.34 6.05 -17.68
CA PHE A 34 -12.24 7.07 -18.23
C PHE A 34 -12.39 8.32 -17.36
N ASP A 35 -11.57 8.49 -16.34
CA ASP A 35 -11.59 9.71 -15.52
C ASP A 35 -10.90 10.89 -16.22
N PHE A 36 -11.58 11.47 -17.20
CA PHE A 36 -11.06 12.60 -17.96
C PHE A 36 -10.90 13.88 -17.13
N MET A 37 -11.69 14.04 -16.09
CA MET A 37 -11.64 15.22 -15.22
C MET A 37 -10.56 15.12 -14.15
N GLY A 38 -10.08 13.92 -13.82
CA GLY A 38 -9.08 13.71 -12.77
C GLY A 38 -9.63 13.87 -11.36
N HIS A 39 -10.94 13.62 -11.18
CA HIS A 39 -11.58 13.74 -9.88
C HIS A 39 -11.20 12.62 -8.91
N TYR A 40 -10.86 11.46 -9.46
CA TYR A 40 -10.71 10.24 -8.68
C TYR A 40 -9.24 9.82 -8.49
N ILE A 41 -8.31 10.50 -9.12
CA ILE A 41 -6.89 10.19 -9.01
C ILE A 41 -6.17 11.29 -8.26
N PRO A 42 -5.36 10.97 -7.24
CA PRO A 42 -4.58 11.96 -6.52
C PRO A 42 -3.66 12.72 -7.46
N ASN A 43 -3.76 14.03 -7.43
CA ASN A 43 -2.95 14.94 -8.24
C ASN A 43 -2.18 15.94 -7.38
N VAL A 44 -2.16 15.74 -6.06
CA VAL A 44 -1.50 16.63 -5.12
C VAL A 44 -0.12 16.07 -4.79
N PHE A 45 0.88 16.91 -4.88
CA PHE A 45 2.21 16.59 -4.39
C PHE A 45 2.17 16.53 -2.86
N SER A 46 2.66 15.43 -2.29
CA SER A 46 2.81 15.28 -0.85
C SER A 46 4.25 15.63 -0.46
N GLU A 47 4.41 16.54 0.46
CA GLU A 47 5.74 16.86 1.01
C GLU A 47 6.36 15.69 1.78
N VAL A 48 5.54 14.73 2.18
CA VAL A 48 5.93 13.52 2.92
C VAL A 48 6.36 12.40 1.98
N THR A 49 5.48 12.06 1.03
CA THR A 49 5.68 10.93 0.12
C THR A 49 6.15 11.35 -1.26
N GLY A 50 6.37 12.65 -1.47
CA GLY A 50 6.77 13.21 -2.75
C GLY A 50 5.68 13.02 -3.83
N GLY A 51 6.13 12.70 -5.03
CA GLY A 51 5.26 12.44 -6.18
C GLY A 51 4.87 10.97 -6.38
N ARG A 52 4.89 10.12 -5.35
CA ARG A 52 4.65 8.67 -5.47
C ARG A 52 3.34 8.35 -6.22
N GLU A 53 2.26 9.03 -5.85
CA GLU A 53 0.96 8.82 -6.47
C GLU A 53 0.79 9.55 -7.82
N GLN A 54 1.65 10.54 -8.11
CA GLN A 54 1.57 11.33 -9.33
C GLN A 54 1.94 10.55 -10.59
N GLY A 55 2.76 9.50 -10.46
CA GLY A 55 3.18 8.69 -11.62
C GLY A 55 1.97 8.14 -12.39
N PHE A 56 1.00 7.61 -11.68
CA PHE A 56 -0.23 7.09 -12.28
C PHE A 56 -1.08 8.20 -12.92
N PHE A 57 -1.24 9.31 -12.22
CA PHE A 57 -1.95 10.50 -12.74
C PHE A 57 -1.29 11.01 -14.03
N LEU A 58 0.04 11.13 -14.06
CA LEU A 58 0.77 11.61 -15.24
C LEU A 58 0.63 10.66 -16.43
N VAL A 59 0.72 9.35 -16.22
CA VAL A 59 0.50 8.36 -17.29
C VAL A 59 -0.93 8.46 -17.82
N GLN A 60 -1.92 8.64 -16.93
CA GLN A 60 -3.30 8.83 -17.34
C GLN A 60 -3.47 10.10 -18.18
N ARG A 61 -2.93 11.23 -17.72
CA ARG A 61 -2.99 12.49 -18.50
C ARG A 61 -2.30 12.36 -19.84
N LEU A 62 -1.17 11.66 -19.88
CA LEU A 62 -0.43 11.43 -21.11
C LEU A 62 -1.26 10.68 -22.16
N TYR A 63 -1.89 9.55 -21.79
CA TYR A 63 -2.68 8.84 -22.81
C TYR A 63 -3.95 9.60 -23.22
N ILE A 64 -4.61 10.33 -22.32
CA ILE A 64 -5.73 11.20 -22.68
C ILE A 64 -5.29 12.29 -23.67
N PHE A 65 -4.13 12.91 -23.42
CA PHE A 65 -3.53 13.88 -24.32
C PHE A 65 -3.20 13.27 -25.70
N LEU A 66 -2.63 12.07 -25.72
CA LEU A 66 -2.32 11.34 -26.94
C LEU A 66 -3.58 10.96 -27.75
N VAL A 67 -4.66 10.56 -27.06
CA VAL A 67 -5.97 10.35 -27.70
C VAL A 67 -6.47 11.64 -28.33
N GLY A 68 -6.38 12.77 -27.59
CA GLY A 68 -6.74 14.09 -28.12
C GLY A 68 -5.95 14.45 -29.38
N LEU A 69 -4.63 14.29 -29.37
CA LEU A 69 -3.78 14.52 -30.54
C LEU A 69 -4.13 13.61 -31.71
N SER A 70 -4.38 12.31 -31.44
CA SER A 70 -4.82 11.36 -32.46
C SER A 70 -6.12 11.82 -33.11
N LEU A 71 -7.14 12.15 -32.33
CA LEU A 71 -8.42 12.62 -32.83
C LEU A 71 -8.30 13.96 -33.60
N CYS A 72 -7.45 14.89 -33.13
CA CYS A 72 -7.20 16.14 -33.83
C CYS A 72 -6.53 15.92 -35.16
N THR A 73 -5.47 15.12 -35.23
CA THR A 73 -4.76 14.84 -36.52
C THR A 73 -5.63 14.11 -37.51
N LEU A 74 -6.44 13.13 -37.05
CA LEU A 74 -7.43 12.44 -37.88
C LEU A 74 -8.55 13.36 -38.34
N SER A 75 -8.98 14.31 -37.49
CA SER A 75 -9.98 15.32 -37.89
C SER A 75 -9.44 16.20 -39.04
N VAL A 76 -8.19 16.66 -38.89
CA VAL A 76 -7.52 17.46 -39.94
C VAL A 76 -7.38 16.66 -41.23
N ALA A 77 -7.06 15.35 -41.14
CA ALA A 77 -6.96 14.47 -42.30
C ALA A 77 -8.30 14.29 -43.04
N ASN A 78 -9.43 14.29 -42.30
CA ASN A 78 -10.77 14.09 -42.85
C ASN A 78 -11.45 15.40 -43.36
N MET A 79 -10.82 16.56 -43.15
CA MET A 79 -11.40 17.83 -43.65
C MET A 79 -11.24 17.94 -45.17
N GLU A 80 -12.33 18.19 -45.89
CA GLU A 80 -12.31 18.51 -47.30
C GLU A 80 -11.61 19.88 -47.50
N ARG A 81 -10.53 19.91 -48.29
CA ARG A 81 -9.74 21.11 -48.56
C ARG A 81 -9.57 21.34 -50.05
N LEU A 82 -9.09 22.53 -50.38
CA LEU A 82 -8.84 22.98 -51.76
C LEU A 82 -7.88 22.04 -52.52
N PRO A 83 -7.96 21.99 -53.89
CA PRO A 83 -7.42 20.91 -54.74
C PRO A 83 -5.94 20.59 -54.65
N ASN A 84 -5.11 21.43 -54.09
CA ASN A 84 -3.65 21.27 -54.11
C ASN A 84 -3.01 20.70 -52.82
N TRP A 85 -3.79 20.10 -51.89
CA TRP A 85 -3.27 19.68 -50.56
C TRP A 85 -3.08 18.16 -50.40
N ASN A 86 -2.88 17.40 -51.44
CA ASN A 86 -2.77 15.94 -51.34
C ASN A 86 -1.57 15.41 -50.52
N TYR A 87 -0.51 16.22 -50.33
CA TYR A 87 0.71 15.76 -49.66
C TYR A 87 0.57 15.63 -48.13
N CYS A 88 -0.36 16.33 -47.47
CA CYS A 88 -0.50 16.37 -46.03
C CYS A 88 -1.38 15.25 -45.45
N HIS A 89 -2.35 14.74 -46.20
CA HIS A 89 -3.33 13.75 -45.71
C HIS A 89 -2.68 12.47 -45.20
N ARG A 90 -1.80 11.84 -45.98
CA ARG A 90 -1.14 10.59 -45.59
C ARG A 90 -0.31 10.75 -44.33
N LYS A 91 0.41 11.85 -44.15
CA LYS A 91 1.22 12.14 -42.97
C LYS A 91 0.34 12.33 -41.75
N MET A 92 -0.82 12.98 -41.87
CA MET A 92 -1.76 13.18 -40.77
C MET A 92 -2.42 11.87 -40.32
N TYR A 93 -2.78 10.97 -41.23
CA TYR A 93 -3.26 9.63 -40.88
C TYR A 93 -2.18 8.82 -40.15
N VAL A 94 -0.95 8.85 -40.65
CA VAL A 94 0.19 8.17 -39.98
C VAL A 94 0.44 8.75 -38.60
N ALA A 95 0.46 10.07 -38.44
CA ALA A 95 0.65 10.72 -37.16
C ALA A 95 -0.49 10.37 -36.17
N GLY A 96 -1.75 10.42 -36.65
CA GLY A 96 -2.91 10.03 -35.85
C GLY A 96 -2.85 8.57 -35.40
N GLY A 97 -2.42 7.68 -36.30
CA GLY A 97 -2.20 6.27 -36.00
C GLY A 97 -1.09 6.05 -34.97
N ILE A 98 0.02 6.79 -35.05
CA ILE A 98 1.14 6.72 -34.06
C ILE A 98 0.64 7.20 -32.71
N PHE A 99 -0.01 8.36 -32.62
CA PHE A 99 -0.51 8.87 -31.33
C PHE A 99 -1.57 7.93 -30.72
N GLY A 100 -2.49 7.40 -31.55
CA GLY A 100 -3.47 6.41 -31.09
C GLY A 100 -2.82 5.11 -30.58
N GLY A 101 -1.80 4.62 -31.30
CA GLY A 101 -1.02 3.45 -30.89
C GLY A 101 -0.28 3.64 -29.57
N LEU A 102 0.37 4.80 -29.38
CA LEU A 102 1.05 5.15 -28.13
C LEU A 102 0.05 5.28 -26.97
N ALA A 103 -1.12 5.89 -27.22
CA ALA A 103 -2.18 5.97 -26.21
C ALA A 103 -2.67 4.58 -25.79
N LEU A 104 -2.89 3.69 -26.75
CA LEU A 104 -3.31 2.31 -26.51
C LEU A 104 -2.27 1.55 -25.68
N LEU A 105 -0.99 1.68 -26.01
CA LEU A 105 0.10 1.07 -25.25
C LEU A 105 0.14 1.57 -23.80
N ALA A 106 -0.07 2.85 -23.57
CA ALA A 106 -0.14 3.42 -22.22
C ALA A 106 -1.35 2.87 -21.44
N VAL A 107 -2.51 2.76 -22.05
CA VAL A 107 -3.72 2.15 -21.43
C VAL A 107 -3.49 0.67 -21.10
N ILE A 108 -2.88 -0.09 -22.01
CA ILE A 108 -2.52 -1.50 -21.77
C ILE A 108 -1.56 -1.60 -20.58
N GLY A 109 -0.53 -0.74 -20.51
CA GLY A 109 0.40 -0.71 -19.38
C GLY A 109 -0.28 -0.48 -18.04
N VAL A 110 -1.22 0.48 -18.00
CA VAL A 110 -2.05 0.74 -16.81
C VAL A 110 -2.88 -0.50 -16.45
N PHE A 111 -3.56 -1.09 -17.42
CA PHE A 111 -4.39 -2.29 -17.22
C PHE A 111 -3.56 -3.47 -16.68
N CYS A 112 -2.39 -3.72 -17.25
CA CYS A 112 -1.49 -4.78 -16.80
C CYS A 112 -1.04 -4.55 -15.35
N SER A 113 -0.69 -3.32 -14.98
CA SER A 113 -0.30 -2.98 -13.62
C SER A 113 -1.41 -3.24 -12.60
N PHE A 114 -2.66 -2.90 -12.93
CA PHE A 114 -3.81 -3.20 -12.08
C PHE A 114 -4.08 -4.70 -11.96
N HIS A 115 -4.01 -5.41 -13.07
CA HIS A 115 -4.23 -6.85 -13.09
C HIS A 115 -3.20 -7.60 -12.23
N GLU A 116 -1.95 -7.22 -12.30
CA GLU A 116 -0.88 -7.72 -11.44
C GLU A 116 -1.18 -7.49 -9.95
N ASN A 117 -1.64 -6.29 -9.59
CA ASN A 117 -1.99 -5.98 -8.21
C ASN A 117 -3.16 -6.85 -7.71
N ILE A 118 -4.22 -7.00 -8.50
CA ILE A 118 -5.37 -7.85 -8.16
C ILE A 118 -4.93 -9.31 -8.02
N LYS A 119 -4.15 -9.83 -8.96
CA LYS A 119 -3.63 -11.19 -8.92
C LYS A 119 -2.80 -11.45 -7.66
N THR A 120 -1.93 -10.51 -7.31
CA THR A 120 -1.08 -10.61 -6.11
C THR A 120 -1.93 -10.60 -4.84
N ARG A 121 -2.93 -9.72 -4.74
CA ARG A 121 -3.85 -9.67 -3.59
C ARG A 121 -4.68 -10.94 -3.47
N SER A 122 -5.20 -11.45 -4.59
CA SER A 122 -5.93 -12.73 -4.61
C SER A 122 -5.05 -13.89 -4.14
N PHE A 123 -3.77 -13.91 -4.51
CA PHE A 123 -2.81 -14.91 -4.00
C PHE A 123 -2.63 -14.77 -2.49
N TYR A 124 -2.47 -13.57 -1.94
CA TYR A 124 -2.33 -13.35 -0.49
C TYR A 124 -3.60 -13.75 0.26
N SER A 125 -4.79 -13.44 -0.29
CA SER A 125 -6.07 -13.86 0.30
C SER A 125 -6.19 -15.38 0.34
N ALA A 126 -5.86 -16.06 -0.75
CA ALA A 126 -5.86 -17.52 -0.79
C ALA A 126 -4.89 -18.16 0.21
N CYS A 127 -3.69 -17.56 0.39
CA CYS A 127 -2.75 -17.99 1.43
C CYS A 127 -3.36 -17.81 2.83
N GLN A 128 -4.02 -16.70 3.09
CA GLN A 128 -4.67 -16.45 4.39
C GLN A 128 -5.76 -17.48 4.68
N GLU A 129 -6.67 -17.74 3.74
CA GLU A 129 -7.74 -18.74 3.89
C GLU A 129 -7.19 -20.14 4.14
N LYS A 130 -6.12 -20.53 3.43
CA LYS A 130 -5.49 -21.85 3.58
C LYS A 130 -5.00 -22.10 5.02
N TYR A 131 -4.49 -21.07 5.68
CA TYR A 131 -3.88 -21.17 7.01
C TYR A 131 -4.80 -20.66 8.15
N GLU A 132 -6.01 -20.22 7.86
CA GLU A 132 -6.96 -19.68 8.84
C GLU A 132 -7.25 -20.63 10.01
N LYS A 133 -7.23 -21.95 9.76
CA LYS A 133 -7.52 -22.99 10.76
C LYS A 133 -6.27 -23.48 11.51
N THR A 134 -5.10 -22.89 11.25
CA THR A 134 -3.88 -23.25 11.97
C THR A 134 -4.00 -22.82 13.43
N PRO A 135 -3.57 -23.63 14.41
CA PRO A 135 -3.62 -23.26 15.80
C PRO A 135 -2.91 -21.93 16.07
N GLU A 136 -3.60 -21.02 16.74
CA GLU A 136 -3.01 -19.75 17.16
C GLU A 136 -2.16 -19.95 18.41
N VAL A 137 -0.93 -19.42 18.36
CA VAL A 137 -0.07 -19.25 19.51
C VAL A 137 -0.01 -17.77 19.85
N ARG A 138 0.08 -17.45 21.13
CA ARG A 138 0.13 -16.05 21.58
C ARG A 138 1.56 -15.56 21.68
N VAL A 139 1.84 -14.37 21.14
CA VAL A 139 3.08 -13.64 21.41
C VAL A 139 2.92 -12.88 22.74
N VAL A 140 3.71 -13.26 23.74
CA VAL A 140 3.69 -12.61 25.07
C VAL A 140 4.61 -11.40 25.10
N SER A 141 5.82 -11.55 24.54
CA SER A 141 6.78 -10.46 24.39
C SER A 141 7.42 -10.47 23.01
N HIS A 142 7.73 -9.29 22.52
CA HIS A 142 8.35 -9.10 21.21
C HIS A 142 9.33 -7.94 21.26
N ASP A 143 10.62 -8.25 21.21
CA ASP A 143 11.69 -7.27 21.11
C ASP A 143 12.07 -7.12 19.63
N ILE A 144 11.97 -5.90 19.11
CA ILE A 144 12.20 -5.59 17.69
C ILE A 144 13.38 -4.62 17.60
N GLU A 145 14.36 -4.97 16.78
CA GLU A 145 15.39 -4.05 16.32
C GLU A 145 15.13 -3.70 14.85
N LEU A 146 15.03 -2.42 14.56
CA LEU A 146 14.76 -1.87 13.24
C LEU A 146 15.93 -1.01 12.79
N ARG A 147 16.47 -1.31 11.62
CA ARG A 147 17.44 -0.50 10.89
C ARG A 147 16.95 -0.27 9.47
N ARG A 148 17.06 0.95 8.98
CA ARG A 148 16.73 1.32 7.62
C ARG A 148 18.01 1.56 6.79
N ALA A 149 17.96 1.22 5.50
CA ALA A 149 18.97 1.60 4.53
C ALA A 149 18.27 1.90 3.19
N GLY A 150 18.16 3.18 2.85
CA GLY A 150 17.36 3.66 1.73
C GLY A 150 15.87 3.30 1.91
N ASP A 151 15.30 2.60 0.96
CA ASP A 151 13.91 2.10 0.96
C ASP A 151 13.76 0.68 1.53
N SER A 152 14.85 0.11 2.05
CA SER A 152 14.88 -1.26 2.58
C SER A 152 15.01 -1.26 4.10
N LEU A 153 14.36 -2.23 4.72
CA LEU A 153 14.38 -2.46 6.16
C LEU A 153 15.22 -3.70 6.48
N TYR A 154 15.92 -3.65 7.60
CA TYR A 154 16.67 -4.75 8.19
C TYR A 154 16.20 -4.89 9.63
N MET A 155 15.70 -6.04 9.97
CA MET A 155 15.04 -6.23 11.25
C MET A 155 15.47 -7.52 11.93
N LYS A 156 15.52 -7.44 13.27
CA LYS A 156 15.69 -8.59 14.15
C LYS A 156 14.51 -8.60 15.12
N SER A 157 13.89 -9.74 15.26
CA SER A 157 12.80 -9.96 16.19
C SER A 157 13.15 -11.07 17.15
N HIS A 158 12.97 -10.82 18.44
CA HIS A 158 13.01 -11.84 19.47
C HIS A 158 11.61 -11.98 20.07
N LEU A 159 11.00 -13.14 19.89
CA LEU A 159 9.61 -13.41 20.28
C LEU A 159 9.56 -14.49 21.35
N VAL A 160 8.73 -14.28 22.36
CA VAL A 160 8.33 -15.34 23.30
C VAL A 160 6.87 -15.68 23.02
N LEU A 161 6.65 -16.94 22.67
CA LEU A 161 5.36 -17.50 22.28
C LEU A 161 4.87 -18.46 23.36
N VAL A 162 3.56 -18.50 23.55
CA VAL A 162 2.90 -19.43 24.48
C VAL A 162 1.73 -20.10 23.76
N ASN A 163 1.62 -21.40 23.92
CA ASN A 163 0.40 -22.12 23.52
C ASN A 163 -0.63 -22.04 24.64
N GLU A 164 -1.54 -21.09 24.56
CA GLU A 164 -2.67 -20.95 25.50
C GLU A 164 -3.84 -21.90 25.19
N GLY A 165 -3.73 -22.67 24.10
CA GLY A 165 -4.71 -23.67 23.71
C GLY A 165 -4.77 -24.85 24.70
N LYS A 166 -5.88 -25.59 24.67
CA LYS A 166 -6.06 -26.80 25.50
C LYS A 166 -5.31 -28.02 24.95
N TYR A 167 -4.86 -27.97 23.73
CA TYR A 167 -4.23 -29.10 23.01
C TYR A 167 -2.84 -28.72 22.54
N PRO A 168 -1.93 -29.69 22.41
CA PRO A 168 -0.63 -29.43 21.77
C PRO A 168 -0.85 -29.06 20.31
N CYS A 169 -0.10 -28.07 19.83
CA CYS A 169 0.02 -27.78 18.40
C CYS A 169 1.32 -28.38 17.85
N SER A 170 1.27 -28.93 16.66
CA SER A 170 2.45 -29.47 15.93
C SER A 170 3.07 -28.45 14.99
N THR A 171 2.26 -27.51 14.53
CA THR A 171 2.64 -26.47 13.59
C THR A 171 1.96 -25.18 13.99
N PHE A 172 2.64 -24.07 13.90
CA PHE A 172 2.07 -22.74 14.09
C PHE A 172 2.58 -21.76 13.03
N THR A 173 1.84 -20.69 12.83
CA THR A 173 2.08 -19.73 11.75
C THR A 173 2.29 -18.33 12.25
N PHE A 174 3.11 -17.56 11.52
CA PHE A 174 3.21 -16.12 11.61
C PHE A 174 2.78 -15.49 10.30
N TYR A 175 2.28 -14.28 10.42
CA TYR A 175 2.06 -13.37 9.30
C TYR A 175 3.19 -12.34 9.31
N LEU A 176 3.85 -12.18 8.18
CA LEU A 176 4.92 -11.20 7.97
C LEU A 176 4.79 -10.65 6.56
N ASN A 177 5.06 -9.36 6.38
CA ASN A 177 4.97 -8.71 5.08
C ASN A 177 5.67 -9.54 3.99
N PRO A 178 5.00 -9.83 2.86
CA PRO A 178 5.57 -10.69 1.81
C PRO A 178 6.79 -10.08 1.13
N GLY A 179 6.97 -8.77 1.18
CA GLY A 179 8.17 -8.09 0.68
C GLY A 179 9.39 -8.19 1.62
N LEU A 180 9.21 -8.73 2.83
CA LEU A 180 10.29 -8.97 3.79
C LEU A 180 10.71 -10.44 3.72
N ARG A 181 11.94 -10.68 3.25
CA ARG A 181 12.55 -12.02 3.22
C ARG A 181 13.05 -12.39 4.61
N VAL A 182 12.75 -13.59 5.07
CA VAL A 182 13.33 -14.14 6.29
C VAL A 182 14.71 -14.71 5.95
N ASP A 183 15.74 -14.18 6.56
CA ASP A 183 17.12 -14.56 6.36
C ASP A 183 17.51 -15.71 7.29
N SER A 184 17.02 -15.70 8.53
CA SER A 184 17.26 -16.78 9.51
C SER A 184 16.19 -16.85 10.58
N LEU A 185 15.98 -18.07 11.11
CA LEU A 185 15.11 -18.34 12.25
C LEU A 185 15.86 -19.26 13.23
N TRP A 186 15.89 -18.89 14.51
CA TRP A 186 16.61 -19.59 15.55
C TRP A 186 15.73 -19.84 16.78
N GLU A 187 15.92 -21.01 17.40
CA GLU A 187 15.48 -21.33 18.76
C GLU A 187 16.71 -21.55 19.62
N GLY A 188 17.06 -20.58 20.46
CA GLY A 188 18.32 -20.58 21.18
C GLY A 188 19.51 -20.57 20.22
N CYS A 189 20.33 -21.65 20.22
CA CYS A 189 21.47 -21.81 19.32
C CYS A 189 21.17 -22.71 18.10
N GLN A 190 19.94 -23.20 17.97
CA GLN A 190 19.57 -24.11 16.89
C GLN A 190 18.81 -23.36 15.80
N GLN A 191 19.24 -23.49 14.54
CA GLN A 191 18.50 -22.98 13.42
C GLN A 191 17.26 -23.84 13.16
N VAL A 192 16.09 -23.17 13.01
CA VAL A 192 14.80 -23.82 12.79
C VAL A 192 14.41 -23.69 11.33
N ALA A 193 14.00 -24.81 10.74
CA ALA A 193 13.45 -24.81 9.38
C ALA A 193 12.03 -24.20 9.39
N PHE A 194 11.71 -23.48 8.34
CA PHE A 194 10.40 -22.86 8.14
C PHE A 194 9.96 -22.97 6.69
N LEU A 195 8.66 -22.95 6.46
CA LEU A 195 8.05 -22.82 5.14
C LEU A 195 7.51 -21.41 4.98
N ARG A 196 7.83 -20.78 3.85
CA ARG A 196 7.30 -19.46 3.50
C ARG A 196 6.36 -19.55 2.29
N GLU A 197 5.12 -19.07 2.46
CA GLU A 197 4.13 -18.97 1.38
C GLU A 197 3.44 -17.59 1.47
N GLY A 198 3.77 -16.69 0.55
CA GLY A 198 3.31 -15.30 0.59
C GLY A 198 3.65 -14.62 1.93
N GLN A 199 2.63 -14.17 2.65
CA GLN A 199 2.76 -13.56 3.98
C GLN A 199 2.87 -14.59 5.11
N ILE A 200 2.66 -15.87 4.83
CA ILE A 200 2.64 -16.92 5.85
C ILE A 200 4.04 -17.50 6.06
N LEU A 201 4.46 -17.57 7.31
CA LEU A 201 5.64 -18.26 7.78
C LEU A 201 5.19 -19.42 8.68
N SER A 202 5.34 -20.65 8.23
CA SER A 202 4.93 -21.87 8.94
C SER A 202 6.11 -22.56 9.56
N ILE A 203 5.99 -22.97 10.82
CA ILE A 203 7.04 -23.61 11.60
C ILE A 203 6.49 -24.93 12.14
N ASP A 204 7.14 -26.02 11.74
CA ASP A 204 6.84 -27.37 12.24
C ASP A 204 7.57 -27.59 13.57
N ARG A 205 6.88 -27.25 14.65
CA ARG A 205 7.41 -27.38 16.01
C ARG A 205 6.27 -27.73 16.97
N ARG A 206 6.43 -28.85 17.66
CA ARG A 206 5.47 -29.27 18.67
C ARG A 206 5.58 -28.39 19.92
N LEU A 207 4.49 -27.79 20.34
CA LEU A 207 4.36 -27.00 21.55
C LEU A 207 3.16 -27.51 22.34
N CYS A 208 3.42 -28.04 23.55
CA CYS A 208 2.33 -28.54 24.42
C CYS A 208 1.47 -27.39 24.96
N ALA A 209 0.30 -27.71 25.46
CA ALA A 209 -0.56 -26.73 26.12
C ALA A 209 0.14 -26.12 27.32
N GLY A 210 0.20 -24.80 27.40
CA GLY A 210 0.90 -24.05 28.45
C GLY A 210 2.41 -23.89 28.25
N ASP A 211 3.01 -24.58 27.29
CA ASP A 211 4.44 -24.43 27.00
C ASP A 211 4.75 -23.11 26.28
N SER A 212 5.98 -22.64 26.45
CA SER A 212 6.50 -21.45 25.76
C SER A 212 7.74 -21.79 24.93
N VAL A 213 7.96 -21.01 23.89
CA VAL A 213 9.14 -21.08 23.04
C VAL A 213 9.65 -19.67 22.74
N SER A 214 10.97 -19.53 22.69
CA SER A 214 11.64 -18.28 22.33
C SER A 214 12.26 -18.42 20.95
N LEU A 215 11.89 -17.54 20.05
CA LEU A 215 12.36 -17.52 18.65
C LEU A 215 13.05 -16.21 18.32
N GLN A 216 14.10 -16.29 17.53
CA GLN A 216 14.79 -15.13 16.96
C GLN A 216 14.71 -15.20 15.45
N LEU A 217 14.23 -14.11 14.83
CA LEU A 217 14.11 -13.96 13.38
C LEU A 217 14.98 -12.80 12.92
N GLU A 218 15.72 -13.01 11.85
CA GLU A 218 16.34 -11.95 11.07
C GLU A 218 15.66 -11.89 9.70
N TYR A 219 15.26 -10.70 9.29
CA TYR A 219 14.54 -10.51 8.03
C TYR A 219 14.78 -9.13 7.46
N SER A 220 14.71 -9.02 6.15
CA SER A 220 15.04 -7.80 5.44
C SER A 220 14.25 -7.66 4.13
N GLY A 221 14.09 -6.43 3.64
CA GLY A 221 13.44 -6.17 2.36
C GLY A 221 12.67 -4.88 2.31
N LYS A 222 11.74 -4.80 1.36
CA LYS A 222 10.86 -3.66 1.15
C LYS A 222 9.42 -4.05 1.50
N ILE A 223 8.67 -3.10 2.04
CA ILE A 223 7.27 -3.34 2.38
C ILE A 223 6.42 -3.44 1.11
N ASP A 224 5.63 -4.49 1.02
CA ASP A 224 4.57 -4.65 0.03
C ASP A 224 3.22 -4.25 0.65
N GLU A 225 2.69 -3.11 0.27
CA GLU A 225 1.40 -2.60 0.78
C GLU A 225 0.18 -3.36 0.23
N ARG A 226 0.34 -4.21 -0.78
CA ARG A 226 -0.76 -5.01 -1.35
C ARG A 226 -1.33 -6.03 -0.37
N ILE A 227 -0.60 -6.30 0.72
CA ILE A 227 -1.07 -7.15 1.82
C ILE A 227 -2.14 -6.49 2.70
N CYS A 228 -2.21 -5.16 2.70
CA CYS A 228 -3.12 -4.43 3.57
C CYS A 228 -4.57 -4.64 3.13
N TYR A 229 -5.46 -4.84 4.12
CA TYR A 229 -6.91 -4.97 3.88
C TYR A 229 -7.31 -6.09 2.91
N LEU A 230 -6.78 -7.29 3.10
CA LEU A 230 -7.19 -8.46 2.30
C LEU A 230 -8.65 -8.88 2.53
N ASP A 231 -9.25 -8.46 3.63
CA ASP A 231 -10.66 -8.64 3.97
C ASP A 231 -11.59 -7.69 3.18
N VAL A 232 -11.04 -6.70 2.48
CA VAL A 232 -11.80 -5.85 1.56
C VAL A 232 -11.79 -6.45 0.18
N ALA A 233 -12.98 -6.66 -0.39
CA ALA A 233 -13.12 -7.15 -1.76
C ALA A 233 -12.35 -6.24 -2.75
N ASP A 234 -11.70 -6.85 -3.73
CA ASP A 234 -10.80 -6.14 -4.65
C ASP A 234 -11.51 -5.07 -5.48
N ASP A 235 -12.79 -5.25 -5.80
CA ASP A 235 -13.62 -4.23 -6.46
C ASP A 235 -13.85 -3.02 -5.55
N VAL A 236 -13.96 -3.20 -4.25
CA VAL A 236 -14.09 -2.13 -3.26
C VAL A 236 -12.74 -1.48 -3.00
N TYR A 237 -11.67 -2.28 -2.83
CA TYR A 237 -10.32 -1.80 -2.61
C TYR A 237 -9.79 -0.98 -3.78
N SER A 238 -10.07 -1.41 -5.01
CA SER A 238 -9.69 -0.72 -6.25
C SER A 238 -10.68 0.33 -6.71
N SER A 239 -11.88 0.39 -6.15
CA SER A 239 -12.91 1.36 -6.52
C SER A 239 -12.87 2.58 -5.61
N PHE A 240 -13.26 3.74 -6.20
CA PHE A 240 -13.54 4.97 -5.44
C PHE A 240 -14.92 4.99 -4.80
N LYS A 241 -15.47 3.89 -4.42
CA LYS A 241 -16.72 3.91 -3.66
C LYS A 241 -16.43 4.63 -2.35
N VAL A 242 -16.71 5.92 -2.35
CA VAL A 242 -16.74 6.75 -1.15
C VAL A 242 -17.81 6.15 -0.27
N PHE A 243 -17.43 5.61 0.90
CA PHE A 243 -18.40 5.33 1.94
C PHE A 243 -19.08 6.65 2.32
N PRO A 244 -20.38 6.67 2.62
CA PRO A 244 -21.04 7.88 3.12
C PRO A 244 -20.23 8.46 4.27
N GLY A 245 -19.60 9.62 4.05
CA GLY A 245 -18.76 10.32 5.04
C GLY A 245 -17.29 9.88 5.12
N GLY A 246 -16.78 9.04 4.22
CA GLY A 246 -15.40 8.58 4.24
C GLY A 246 -14.59 8.91 2.98
N LEU A 247 -13.26 9.00 3.15
CA LEU A 247 -12.32 9.09 2.05
C LEU A 247 -12.20 7.72 1.35
N PRO A 248 -11.93 7.68 0.04
CA PRO A 248 -11.68 6.44 -0.70
C PRO A 248 -10.57 5.63 -0.05
N TYR A 249 -10.74 4.33 0.07
CA TYR A 249 -9.77 3.44 0.75
C TYR A 249 -8.35 3.58 0.20
N ARG A 250 -8.19 3.77 -1.08
CA ARG A 250 -6.89 3.75 -1.74
C ARG A 250 -6.15 5.08 -1.68
N PHE A 251 -6.85 6.22 -1.70
CA PHE A 251 -6.22 7.50 -2.02
C PHE A 251 -5.84 8.36 -0.83
N ALA A 252 -6.29 8.04 0.35
CA ALA A 252 -5.96 8.84 1.53
C ALA A 252 -5.22 8.03 2.57
N ARG A 253 -4.85 6.79 2.29
CA ARG A 253 -4.25 5.90 3.27
C ARG A 253 -2.96 5.32 2.72
N CYS A 254 -1.86 5.74 3.32
CA CYS A 254 -0.57 5.11 3.21
C CYS A 254 -0.33 4.32 4.50
N TYR A 255 -0.24 3.01 4.39
CA TYR A 255 -0.03 2.12 5.54
C TYR A 255 1.43 1.86 5.82
N ALA A 256 2.25 2.02 4.81
CA ALA A 256 3.68 1.96 4.94
C ALA A 256 4.34 2.83 3.88
N TYR A 257 5.33 3.57 4.32
CA TYR A 257 6.21 4.31 3.45
C TYR A 257 7.63 4.24 4.02
N VAL A 258 8.59 3.93 3.20
CA VAL A 258 10.01 3.90 3.58
C VAL A 258 10.77 4.72 2.55
N GLY A 259 11.23 5.89 2.95
CA GLY A 259 12.00 6.82 2.13
C GLY A 259 13.10 7.47 2.91
N ASP A 260 13.91 8.30 2.25
CA ASP A 260 15.08 8.91 2.88
C ASP A 260 14.70 9.90 3.99
N ASP A 261 13.69 10.73 3.78
CA ASP A 261 13.31 11.80 4.70
C ASP A 261 12.14 11.45 5.62
N PHE A 262 11.37 10.42 5.25
CA PHE A 262 10.19 10.02 5.99
C PHE A 262 10.04 8.50 5.98
N MET A 263 9.55 7.94 7.10
CA MET A 263 9.13 6.56 7.22
C MET A 263 7.84 6.48 8.03
N LEU A 264 6.92 5.66 7.57
CA LEU A 264 5.70 5.28 8.28
C LEU A 264 5.53 3.77 8.16
N LEU A 265 5.39 3.09 9.27
CA LEU A 265 5.04 1.67 9.32
C LEU A 265 3.88 1.50 10.29
N THR A 266 2.74 1.07 9.78
CA THR A 266 1.56 0.77 10.57
C THR A 266 1.34 -0.73 10.68
N PRO A 267 0.59 -1.20 11.70
CA PRO A 267 0.35 -2.64 11.90
C PRO A 267 -0.27 -3.34 10.71
N GLU A 268 -1.09 -2.64 9.93
CA GLU A 268 -1.77 -3.16 8.74
C GLU A 268 -0.80 -3.68 7.69
N SER A 269 0.40 -3.12 7.65
CA SER A 269 1.45 -3.58 6.74
C SER A 269 2.18 -4.84 7.22
N ILE A 270 1.85 -5.37 8.41
CA ILE A 270 2.50 -6.54 9.05
C ILE A 270 4.03 -6.51 8.89
N TRP A 271 4.63 -5.36 9.23
CA TRP A 271 6.06 -5.14 9.09
C TRP A 271 6.92 -5.91 10.10
N TYR A 272 6.31 -6.51 11.11
CA TYR A 272 6.92 -7.46 12.05
C TYR A 272 6.05 -8.72 12.16
N PRO A 273 6.62 -9.87 12.60
CA PRO A 273 5.88 -11.11 12.73
C PRO A 273 4.72 -10.99 13.72
N VAL A 274 3.52 -11.37 13.29
CA VAL A 274 2.30 -11.43 14.11
C VAL A 274 1.64 -12.80 13.93
N THR A 275 0.91 -13.28 14.94
CA THR A 275 0.27 -14.61 14.90
C THR A 275 -1.15 -14.59 14.34
N SER A 276 -1.75 -13.41 14.22
CA SER A 276 -3.04 -13.22 13.56
C SER A 276 -2.98 -12.10 12.53
N PRO A 277 -3.72 -12.21 11.41
CA PRO A 277 -3.75 -11.14 10.41
C PRO A 277 -4.48 -9.92 10.98
N PRO A 278 -4.06 -8.70 10.60
CA PRO A 278 -4.80 -7.50 10.95
C PRO A 278 -6.17 -7.53 10.24
N VAL A 279 -7.25 -7.54 10.99
CA VAL A 279 -8.63 -7.44 10.47
C VAL A 279 -9.08 -5.99 10.61
N VAL A 280 -9.49 -5.36 9.52
CA VAL A 280 -9.60 -3.90 9.51
C VAL A 280 -10.99 -3.37 9.16
N THR A 281 -11.85 -4.14 8.53
CA THR A 281 -13.06 -3.58 7.91
C THR A 281 -14.38 -4.11 8.39
N SER A 282 -14.45 -5.07 9.26
CA SER A 282 -15.75 -5.49 9.71
C SER A 282 -16.37 -4.41 10.60
N ARG A 283 -17.64 -4.11 10.38
CA ARG A 283 -18.45 -3.32 11.30
C ARG A 283 -18.41 -3.88 12.73
N ASP A 284 -18.14 -5.11 12.84
CA ASP A 284 -17.70 -5.80 14.02
C ASP A 284 -16.17 -5.69 14.08
N VAL A 285 -15.67 -4.58 14.61
CA VAL A 285 -14.35 -4.49 15.21
C VAL A 285 -14.38 -5.38 16.45
N VAL A 286 -14.84 -6.59 16.27
CA VAL A 286 -14.60 -7.67 17.20
C VAL A 286 -13.11 -7.91 17.03
N MET A 287 -12.37 -7.57 18.04
CA MET A 287 -10.96 -7.83 18.24
C MET A 287 -10.69 -9.34 18.22
N ARG A 288 -11.08 -10.04 17.14
CA ARG A 288 -10.75 -11.44 16.94
C ARG A 288 -9.24 -11.52 16.80
N GLY A 289 -8.58 -12.12 17.78
CA GLY A 289 -7.15 -12.35 17.77
C GLY A 289 -6.28 -11.13 18.10
N MET A 290 -6.81 -10.02 18.62
CA MET A 290 -5.97 -8.98 19.20
C MET A 290 -5.41 -9.47 20.55
N TYR A 291 -4.26 -10.08 20.49
CA TYR A 291 -3.49 -10.39 21.68
C TYR A 291 -2.63 -9.18 22.05
N PHE A 292 -2.75 -8.76 23.30
CA PHE A 292 -1.87 -7.74 23.85
C PHE A 292 -0.49 -8.33 24.07
N THR A 293 0.52 -7.77 23.45
CA THR A 293 1.92 -8.20 23.49
C THR A 293 2.77 -7.11 24.16
N ARG A 294 3.73 -7.49 24.98
CA ARG A 294 4.73 -6.56 25.50
C ARG A 294 5.78 -6.33 24.43
N TYR A 295 5.76 -5.12 23.86
CA TYR A 295 6.70 -4.74 22.81
C TYR A 295 7.83 -3.90 23.37
N THR A 296 9.05 -4.13 22.88
CA THR A 296 10.13 -3.16 22.85
C THR A 296 10.56 -2.91 21.40
N LEU A 297 10.82 -1.68 21.05
CA LEU A 297 11.29 -1.30 19.71
C LEU A 297 12.58 -0.51 19.82
N ARG A 298 13.65 -1.03 19.24
CA ARG A 298 14.93 -0.35 19.09
C ARG A 298 15.11 0.09 17.64
N VAL A 299 15.21 1.39 17.40
CA VAL A 299 15.51 1.95 16.08
C VAL A 299 16.96 2.41 16.06
N VAL A 300 17.74 1.89 15.11
CA VAL A 300 19.19 2.09 15.02
C VAL A 300 19.56 2.95 13.83
N GLY A 301 20.52 3.88 14.01
CA GLY A 301 21.16 4.63 12.91
C GLY A 301 20.46 5.93 12.52
N GLU A 302 19.37 6.33 13.16
CA GLU A 302 18.58 7.51 12.81
C GLU A 302 18.85 8.68 13.77
N LYS A 303 20.10 9.20 13.78
CA LYS A 303 20.55 10.23 14.74
C LYS A 303 19.89 11.58 14.53
N ASP A 304 19.77 11.99 13.25
CA ASP A 304 19.38 13.35 12.86
C ASP A 304 17.86 13.49 12.63
N ARG A 305 17.11 12.41 12.78
CA ARG A 305 15.66 12.38 12.57
C ARG A 305 14.90 12.12 13.86
N VAL A 306 13.70 12.64 13.90
CA VAL A 306 12.77 12.33 15.00
C VAL A 306 12.11 11.01 14.68
N VAL A 307 12.21 10.05 15.61
CA VAL A 307 11.51 8.78 15.55
C VAL A 307 10.42 8.79 16.62
N ILE A 308 9.24 8.33 16.26
CA ILE A 308 8.04 8.30 17.10
C ILE A 308 7.48 6.89 17.05
N SER A 309 7.21 6.33 18.22
CA SER A 309 6.52 5.05 18.40
C SER A 309 5.78 5.06 19.75
N GLN A 310 5.04 4.00 20.03
CA GLN A 310 4.36 3.84 21.31
C GLN A 310 5.36 3.62 22.45
N GLY A 311 5.04 4.18 23.60
CA GLY A 311 5.84 4.01 24.81
C GLY A 311 6.83 5.13 25.06
N LYS A 312 7.61 4.96 26.14
CA LYS A 312 8.63 5.91 26.55
C LYS A 312 9.89 5.75 25.71
N CYS A 313 10.36 6.84 25.12
CA CYS A 313 11.58 6.85 24.33
C CYS A 313 12.81 7.05 25.24
N LEU A 314 13.71 6.09 25.24
CA LEU A 314 15.05 6.19 25.84
C LEU A 314 16.07 6.40 24.71
N ARG A 315 16.82 7.50 24.78
CA ARG A 315 17.88 7.77 23.82
C ARG A 315 19.17 7.10 24.24
N GLU A 316 19.71 6.29 23.38
CA GLU A 316 21.04 5.70 23.48
C GLU A 316 21.98 6.37 22.46
N LYS A 317 23.26 6.04 22.49
CA LYS A 317 24.29 6.71 21.67
C LYS A 317 23.95 6.67 20.16
N ASP A 318 23.50 5.52 19.64
CA ASP A 318 23.22 5.28 18.22
C ASP A 318 21.83 4.71 17.98
N SER A 319 21.01 4.62 19.00
CA SER A 319 19.66 4.06 18.90
C SER A 319 18.64 4.78 19.77
N ARG A 320 17.39 4.50 19.50
CA ARG A 320 16.25 4.92 20.32
C ARG A 320 15.46 3.68 20.70
N LEU A 321 15.30 3.48 21.99
CA LEU A 321 14.51 2.37 22.55
C LEU A 321 13.16 2.91 23.01
N PHE A 322 12.10 2.28 22.52
CA PHE A 322 10.72 2.54 22.93
C PHE A 322 10.21 1.37 23.75
N ASP A 323 9.68 1.65 24.93
CA ASP A 323 9.03 0.69 25.81
C ASP A 323 7.78 1.34 26.42
N ALA A 324 6.64 0.72 26.19
CA ALA A 324 5.37 1.20 26.74
C ALA A 324 5.19 0.84 28.22
N GLY A 325 5.97 -0.11 28.75
CA GLY A 325 5.84 -0.60 30.12
C GLY A 325 4.61 -1.49 30.34
N HIS A 326 3.74 -1.63 29.35
CA HIS A 326 2.54 -2.48 29.37
C HIS A 326 2.33 -3.13 27.99
N ALA A 327 1.46 -4.13 27.93
CA ALA A 327 1.15 -4.82 26.72
C ALA A 327 0.27 -3.94 25.81
N LEU A 328 0.55 -3.96 24.50
CA LEU A 328 -0.12 -3.21 23.46
C LEU A 328 -0.74 -4.15 22.41
N PRO A 329 -1.80 -3.74 21.74
CA PRO A 329 -2.38 -4.55 20.66
C PRO A 329 -1.49 -4.59 19.42
N ALA A 330 -0.72 -3.53 19.16
CA ALA A 330 0.13 -3.40 17.98
C ALA A 330 1.13 -2.26 18.13
N LEU A 331 2.14 -2.23 17.24
CA LEU A 331 3.13 -1.16 17.13
C LEU A 331 3.05 -0.44 15.80
N SER A 332 3.23 0.88 15.86
CA SER A 332 3.51 1.73 14.70
C SER A 332 4.83 2.45 14.90
N VAL A 333 5.50 2.79 13.82
CA VAL A 333 6.67 3.67 13.86
C VAL A 333 6.55 4.73 12.79
N CYS A 334 6.87 5.96 13.17
CA CYS A 334 6.96 7.09 12.26
C CYS A 334 8.32 7.77 12.45
N MET A 335 8.91 8.22 11.36
CA MET A 335 10.19 8.91 11.38
C MET A 335 10.20 10.04 10.36
N GLY A 336 10.78 11.17 10.71
CA GLY A 336 10.88 12.30 9.80
C GLY A 336 11.68 13.46 10.37
N ASN A 337 11.84 14.50 9.54
CA ASN A 337 12.45 15.77 9.92
C ASN A 337 11.43 16.67 10.60
N TYR A 338 11.00 16.27 11.80
CA TYR A 338 9.98 16.98 12.55
C TYR A 338 10.55 18.04 13.47
N GLU A 339 9.79 19.13 13.61
CA GLU A 339 9.85 20.04 14.74
C GLU A 339 8.86 19.58 15.81
N ARG A 340 9.27 19.68 17.07
CA ARG A 340 8.47 19.22 18.19
C ARG A 340 7.96 20.43 18.98
N LYS A 341 6.64 20.56 19.08
CA LYS A 341 5.96 21.56 19.89
C LYS A 341 5.32 20.89 21.11
N TYR A 342 5.19 21.61 22.20
CA TYR A 342 4.66 21.10 23.45
C TYR A 342 3.48 21.93 23.91
N LEU A 343 2.46 21.23 24.38
CA LEU A 343 1.36 21.82 25.12
C LEU A 343 1.19 21.04 26.42
N LYS A 344 1.14 21.71 27.55
CA LYS A 344 0.88 21.09 28.85
C LYS A 344 -0.49 21.56 29.33
N ASP A 345 -1.42 20.62 29.52
CA ASP A 345 -2.76 20.91 30.04
C ASP A 345 -3.18 19.83 31.02
N ALA A 346 -3.78 20.26 32.13
CA ALA A 346 -4.30 19.40 33.22
C ALA A 346 -3.35 18.27 33.66
N GLY A 347 -2.03 18.53 33.68
CA GLY A 347 -1.00 17.54 34.03
C GLY A 347 -0.57 16.61 32.89
N THR A 348 -1.21 16.67 31.77
CA THR A 348 -0.85 15.91 30.55
C THR A 348 0.04 16.75 29.65
N LEU A 349 1.13 16.12 29.17
CA LEU A 349 2.02 16.70 28.16
C LEU A 349 1.61 16.21 26.78
N TYR A 350 1.18 17.12 25.93
CA TYR A 350 0.88 16.87 24.54
C TYR A 350 2.11 17.23 23.71
N GLU A 351 2.49 16.32 22.82
CA GLU A 351 3.59 16.52 21.89
C GLU A 351 3.05 16.56 20.47
N ILE A 352 3.32 17.62 19.77
CA ILE A 352 2.93 17.82 18.38
C ILE A 352 4.19 17.80 17.53
N TYR A 353 4.18 16.97 16.51
CA TYR A 353 5.29 16.81 15.57
C TYR A 353 4.85 17.34 14.21
N CYS A 354 5.43 18.42 13.78
CA CYS A 354 5.15 19.09 12.49
C CYS A 354 6.39 19.02 11.61
N PHE A 355 6.23 18.97 10.29
CA PHE A 355 7.33 19.20 9.40
C PHE A 355 7.79 20.65 9.51
N LYS A 356 9.10 20.88 9.28
CA LYS A 356 9.68 22.22 9.33
C LYS A 356 8.99 23.15 8.35
N GLY A 357 8.56 24.33 8.83
CA GLY A 357 7.88 25.31 8.02
C GLY A 357 6.36 25.14 7.91
N HIS A 358 5.76 24.17 8.63
CA HIS A 358 4.31 24.01 8.79
C HIS A 358 3.91 24.40 10.21
N ASP A 359 3.40 25.62 10.36
CA ASP A 359 2.88 26.15 11.64
C ASP A 359 1.40 25.87 11.85
#